data_ea562ce93406fb3b586a265b7961a218
#
_entry.id   ea562ce93406fb3b586a265b7961a218
#
_cell.length_a   1.000
_cell.length_b   1.000
_cell.length_c   1.000
_cell.angle_alpha   90.00
_cell.angle_beta   90.00
_cell.angle_gamma   90.00
#
_symmetry.space_group_name_H-M   'P 1'
#
loop_
_entity.id
_entity.type
_entity.pdbx_description
1 polymer ?
#
loop_
_entity_poly.entity_id
_entity_poly.type
_entity_poly.pdbx_seq_one_letter_code
_entity_poly.pdbx_strand_id
1 'polypeptide(L)'
;MLQRETGKVIEVWRRSQEIELIRVKTEERMEEGINYPSITGAVREGDEVLLNTTAVRLTLGSGGFHIVMAILNRNEKERNAPSGHIMKGRYTPFQLAVQCVEEEEHPLYSPETRGGDLQGFPILLLSLHSMLPASLLFIQKKKPNLKTVYIMTDGTALPIWLSNHVRSLKEEGLLYKTITAGQAFGGDLESVNVYSAML
;
A
#
# COMPACT_ATOMS: atom_id res chain seq x y z
N MET A 1 -5.11 12.19 -18.94
CA MET A 1 -6.40 11.48 -18.94
C MET A 1 -6.14 10.02 -18.59
N LEU A 2 -7.06 9.35 -17.89
CA LEU A 2 -6.92 7.94 -17.53
C LEU A 2 -7.03 7.06 -18.79
N GLN A 3 -6.01 6.22 -19.02
CA GLN A 3 -5.99 5.22 -20.08
C GLN A 3 -6.30 3.84 -19.51
N ARG A 4 -7.15 3.10 -20.19
CA ARG A 4 -7.62 1.78 -19.75
C ARG A 4 -7.66 0.81 -20.92
N GLU A 5 -7.40 -0.45 -20.62
CA GLU A 5 -7.43 -1.54 -21.59
C GLU A 5 -7.94 -2.81 -20.90
N THR A 6 -8.64 -3.67 -21.61
CA THR A 6 -9.01 -4.99 -21.12
C THR A 6 -7.97 -6.02 -21.52
N GLY A 7 -7.79 -7.04 -20.68
CA GLY A 7 -6.90 -8.13 -21.00
C GLY A 7 -7.28 -9.41 -20.27
N LYS A 8 -6.76 -10.52 -20.75
CA LYS A 8 -6.95 -11.85 -20.15
C LYS A 8 -5.72 -12.26 -19.38
N VAL A 9 -5.89 -12.63 -18.10
CA VAL A 9 -4.79 -13.13 -17.27
C VAL A 9 -4.33 -14.48 -17.82
N ILE A 10 -3.06 -14.55 -18.18
CA ILE A 10 -2.43 -15.77 -18.71
C ILE A 10 -1.66 -16.50 -17.61
N GLU A 11 -1.07 -15.75 -16.67
CA GLU A 11 -0.23 -16.31 -15.62
C GLU A 11 -0.26 -15.43 -14.38
N VAL A 12 -0.24 -16.04 -13.20
CA VAL A 12 0.01 -15.38 -11.92
C VAL A 12 1.33 -15.92 -11.39
N TRP A 13 2.43 -15.19 -11.65
CA TRP A 13 3.78 -15.69 -11.40
C TRP A 13 4.37 -15.30 -10.02
N ARG A 14 3.73 -14.36 -9.32
CA ARG A 14 4.03 -14.03 -7.93
C ARG A 14 2.75 -13.71 -7.18
N ARG A 15 2.59 -14.32 -6.00
CA ARG A 15 1.42 -14.10 -5.15
C ARG A 15 1.85 -13.89 -3.71
N SER A 16 1.33 -12.82 -3.09
CA SER A 16 1.33 -12.60 -1.65
C SER A 16 -0.08 -12.19 -1.21
N GLN A 17 -0.28 -11.94 0.08
CA GLN A 17 -1.57 -11.41 0.56
C GLN A 17 -1.88 -10.03 -0.02
N GLU A 18 -0.85 -9.23 -0.26
CA GLU A 18 -0.99 -7.82 -0.64
C GLU A 18 -0.90 -7.59 -2.15
N ILE A 19 -0.07 -8.39 -2.84
CA ILE A 19 0.26 -8.18 -4.26
C ILE A 19 0.26 -9.49 -5.03
N GLU A 20 -0.31 -9.44 -6.22
CA GLU A 20 -0.15 -10.45 -7.26
C GLU A 20 0.49 -9.81 -8.49
N LEU A 21 1.55 -10.43 -9.01
CA LEU A 21 2.15 -10.07 -10.28
C LEU A 21 1.63 -11.02 -11.35
N ILE A 22 1.13 -10.45 -12.42
CA ILE A 22 0.41 -11.18 -13.46
C ILE A 22 0.97 -10.87 -14.84
N ARG A 23 0.85 -11.84 -15.74
CA ARG A 23 1.01 -11.62 -17.17
C ARG A 23 -0.36 -11.63 -17.83
N VAL A 24 -0.62 -10.60 -18.60
CA VAL A 24 -1.93 -10.34 -19.22
C VAL A 24 -1.77 -10.26 -20.72
N LYS A 25 -2.64 -10.94 -21.45
CA LYS A 25 -2.76 -10.78 -22.91
C LYS A 25 -3.81 -9.73 -23.20
N THR A 26 -3.41 -8.61 -23.74
CA THR A 26 -4.29 -7.60 -24.33
C THR A 26 -4.55 -7.93 -25.80
N GLU A 27 -5.31 -7.11 -26.52
CA GLU A 27 -5.54 -7.31 -27.94
C GLU A 27 -4.25 -7.30 -28.77
N GLU A 28 -3.30 -6.43 -28.40
CA GLU A 28 -2.09 -6.20 -29.19
C GLU A 28 -0.87 -7.01 -28.72
N ARG A 29 -0.75 -7.28 -27.41
CA ARG A 29 0.50 -7.82 -26.86
C ARG A 29 0.34 -8.48 -25.48
N MET A 30 1.46 -9.08 -25.03
CA MET A 30 1.64 -9.56 -23.67
C MET A 30 2.17 -8.43 -22.80
N GLU A 31 1.51 -8.18 -21.67
CA GLU A 31 1.84 -7.12 -20.74
C GLU A 31 1.98 -7.66 -19.32
N GLU A 32 2.66 -6.92 -18.47
CA GLU A 32 2.78 -7.23 -17.05
C GLU A 32 1.87 -6.32 -16.22
N GLY A 33 1.25 -6.89 -15.20
CA GLY A 33 0.33 -6.16 -14.32
C GLY A 33 0.53 -6.49 -12.85
N ILE A 34 0.06 -5.56 -12.02
CA ILE A 34 -0.05 -5.71 -10.57
C ILE A 34 -1.51 -5.73 -10.20
N ASN A 35 -1.90 -6.72 -9.42
CA ASN A 35 -3.17 -6.80 -8.74
C ASN A 35 -2.99 -6.62 -7.24
N TYR A 36 -3.93 -5.93 -6.60
CA TYR A 36 -4.04 -5.81 -5.15
C TYR A 36 -5.27 -6.60 -4.67
N PRO A 37 -5.09 -7.85 -4.18
CA PRO A 37 -6.22 -8.72 -3.85
C PRO A 37 -7.19 -8.13 -2.83
N SER A 38 -6.72 -7.30 -1.93
CA SER A 38 -7.57 -6.61 -0.95
C SER A 38 -8.50 -5.56 -1.55
N ILE A 39 -8.19 -5.07 -2.77
CA ILE A 39 -8.99 -4.07 -3.48
C ILE A 39 -9.90 -4.73 -4.50
N THR A 40 -9.33 -5.55 -5.39
CA THR A 40 -10.01 -6.06 -6.58
C THR A 40 -10.41 -7.54 -6.48
N GLY A 41 -9.91 -8.26 -5.47
CA GLY A 41 -9.99 -9.68 -5.42
C GLY A 41 -8.73 -10.38 -5.93
N ALA A 42 -8.54 -11.64 -5.53
CA ALA A 42 -7.46 -12.46 -6.06
C ALA A 42 -7.74 -12.84 -7.50
N VAL A 43 -6.80 -12.61 -8.41
CA VAL A 43 -6.92 -13.00 -9.80
C VAL A 43 -6.57 -14.47 -10.02
N ARG A 44 -7.10 -15.02 -11.11
CA ARG A 44 -6.82 -16.40 -11.59
C ARG A 44 -6.47 -16.36 -13.06
N GLU A 45 -5.75 -17.37 -13.51
CA GLU A 45 -5.54 -17.57 -14.94
C GLU A 45 -6.89 -17.73 -15.64
N GLY A 46 -7.05 -17.06 -16.77
CA GLY A 46 -8.29 -17.01 -17.54
C GLY A 46 -9.23 -15.85 -17.16
N ASP A 47 -8.97 -15.12 -16.07
CA ASP A 47 -9.78 -13.96 -15.73
C ASP A 47 -9.64 -12.84 -16.78
N GLU A 48 -10.74 -12.16 -17.03
CA GLU A 48 -10.77 -10.92 -17.77
C GLU A 48 -10.65 -9.75 -16.80
N VAL A 49 -9.66 -8.88 -17.04
CA VAL A 49 -9.36 -7.77 -16.15
C VAL A 49 -9.38 -6.43 -16.89
N LEU A 50 -9.82 -5.40 -16.19
CA LEU A 50 -9.66 -4.01 -16.61
C LEU A 50 -8.34 -3.48 -16.04
N LEU A 51 -7.47 -2.96 -16.90
CA LEU A 51 -6.16 -2.42 -16.56
C LEU A 51 -6.14 -0.90 -16.64
N ASN A 52 -5.50 -0.27 -15.67
CA ASN A 52 -5.03 1.10 -15.81
C ASN A 52 -3.66 1.08 -16.49
N THR A 53 -3.61 1.56 -17.71
CA THR A 53 -2.41 1.53 -18.55
C THR A 53 -1.69 2.88 -18.58
N THR A 54 -2.22 3.90 -17.91
CA THR A 54 -1.77 5.30 -18.00
C THR A 54 -0.28 5.46 -17.77
N ALA A 55 0.26 4.89 -16.68
CA ALA A 55 1.65 5.11 -16.32
C ALA A 55 2.61 4.47 -17.31
N VAL A 56 2.34 3.25 -17.76
CA VAL A 56 3.18 2.54 -18.73
C VAL A 56 3.12 3.22 -20.09
N ARG A 57 1.92 3.55 -20.56
CA ARG A 57 1.73 4.20 -21.88
C ARG A 57 2.36 5.60 -21.97
N LEU A 58 2.41 6.31 -20.84
CA LEU A 58 3.04 7.64 -20.75
C LEU A 58 4.50 7.59 -20.27
N THR A 59 5.07 6.40 -20.12
CA THR A 59 6.46 6.21 -19.66
C THR A 59 6.70 6.86 -18.28
N LEU A 60 5.69 6.83 -17.41
CA LEU A 60 5.78 7.28 -16.02
C LEU A 60 6.32 6.15 -15.14
N GLY A 61 6.94 6.48 -14.03
CA GLY A 61 7.67 5.55 -13.16
C GLY A 61 6.79 4.54 -12.40
N SER A 62 6.12 3.64 -13.12
CA SER A 62 5.33 2.54 -12.54
C SER A 62 6.08 1.20 -12.47
N GLY A 63 7.38 1.19 -12.80
CA GLY A 63 8.16 -0.05 -12.90
C GLY A 63 7.79 -0.94 -14.09
N GLY A 64 7.01 -0.43 -15.05
CA GLY A 64 6.58 -1.17 -16.24
C GLY A 64 5.29 -1.98 -16.07
N PHE A 65 4.66 -1.91 -14.90
CA PHE A 65 3.44 -2.65 -14.62
C PHE A 65 2.17 -1.82 -14.83
N HIS A 66 1.18 -2.43 -15.46
CA HIS A 66 -0.21 -1.95 -15.42
C HIS A 66 -0.85 -2.28 -14.07
N ILE A 67 -1.86 -1.52 -13.67
CA ILE A 67 -2.59 -1.77 -12.42
C ILE A 67 -3.97 -2.35 -12.73
N VAL A 68 -4.30 -3.50 -12.15
CA VAL A 68 -5.63 -4.09 -12.25
C VAL A 68 -6.63 -3.20 -11.52
N MET A 69 -7.67 -2.80 -12.23
CA MET A 69 -8.76 -1.98 -11.70
C MET A 69 -9.98 -2.82 -11.29
N ALA A 70 -10.24 -3.88 -12.02
CA ALA A 70 -11.38 -4.77 -11.76
C ALA A 70 -11.18 -6.12 -12.44
N ILE A 71 -11.82 -7.17 -11.92
CA ILE A 71 -12.03 -8.46 -12.56
C ILE A 71 -13.43 -8.42 -13.19
N LEU A 72 -13.54 -8.64 -14.51
CA LEU A 72 -14.76 -8.38 -15.25
C LEU A 72 -15.69 -9.60 -15.38
N ASN A 73 -15.13 -10.79 -15.40
CA ASN A 73 -15.87 -12.04 -15.67
C ASN A 73 -16.30 -12.80 -14.41
N ARG A 74 -16.11 -12.20 -13.23
CA ARG A 74 -16.56 -12.76 -11.96
C ARG A 74 -17.25 -11.72 -11.10
N ASN A 75 -18.39 -12.10 -10.54
CA ASN A 75 -19.00 -11.37 -9.43
C ASN A 75 -18.47 -11.99 -8.12
N GLU A 76 -17.50 -11.35 -7.51
CA GLU A 76 -17.16 -11.73 -6.14
C GLU A 76 -18.28 -11.24 -5.23
N LYS A 77 -18.93 -12.21 -4.54
CA LYS A 77 -19.88 -11.90 -3.48
C LYS A 77 -19.16 -11.10 -2.39
N GLU A 78 -19.90 -10.22 -1.76
CA GLU A 78 -19.45 -9.34 -0.69
C GLU A 78 -18.42 -10.03 0.20
N ARG A 79 -17.24 -9.46 0.27
CA ARG A 79 -16.26 -9.77 1.30
C ARG A 79 -16.78 -9.24 2.62
N ASN A 80 -16.36 -9.87 3.71
CA ASN A 80 -16.65 -9.38 5.05
C ASN A 80 -16.50 -7.87 5.10
N ALA A 81 -17.48 -7.20 5.70
CA ALA A 81 -17.45 -5.75 5.87
C ALA A 81 -16.06 -5.33 6.40
N PRO A 82 -15.42 -4.34 5.78
CA PRO A 82 -14.14 -3.86 6.27
C PRO A 82 -14.30 -3.42 7.72
N SER A 83 -13.31 -3.72 8.54
CA SER A 83 -13.22 -3.11 9.87
C SER A 83 -12.85 -1.64 9.70
N GLY A 84 -13.54 -0.74 10.40
CA GLY A 84 -13.26 0.69 10.42
C GLY A 84 -14.14 1.53 9.50
N HIS A 85 -14.15 2.83 9.78
CA HIS A 85 -15.05 3.82 9.18
C HIS A 85 -14.31 4.95 8.46
N ILE A 86 -12.98 4.87 8.40
CA ILE A 86 -12.15 5.87 7.71
C ILE A 86 -11.96 5.48 6.26
N MET A 87 -12.28 6.41 5.36
CA MET A 87 -12.16 6.20 3.92
C MET A 87 -10.85 6.74 3.39
N LYS A 88 -10.07 5.88 2.71
CA LYS A 88 -8.88 6.25 1.93
C LYS A 88 -9.15 6.13 0.44
N GLY A 89 -8.39 6.84 -0.39
CA GLY A 89 -8.71 7.00 -1.81
C GLY A 89 -10.05 7.70 -2.02
N ARG A 90 -10.39 8.65 -1.15
CA ARG A 90 -11.71 9.31 -1.07
C ARG A 90 -12.13 9.92 -2.40
N TYR A 91 -13.42 9.75 -2.71
CA TYR A 91 -14.07 10.29 -3.91
C TYR A 91 -13.47 9.80 -5.23
N THR A 92 -12.81 8.66 -5.22
CA THR A 92 -12.30 7.96 -6.41
C THR A 92 -12.98 6.60 -6.57
N PRO A 93 -12.90 5.96 -7.74
CA PRO A 93 -13.41 4.60 -7.92
C PRO A 93 -12.74 3.55 -7.02
N PHE A 94 -11.62 3.87 -6.39
CA PHE A 94 -10.82 2.96 -5.55
C PHE A 94 -10.88 3.30 -4.06
N GLN A 95 -11.89 4.05 -3.65
CA GLN A 95 -12.09 4.32 -2.23
C GLN A 95 -12.26 3.02 -1.44
N LEU A 96 -11.57 2.93 -0.31
CA LEU A 96 -11.60 1.78 0.58
C LEU A 96 -11.77 2.22 2.03
N ALA A 97 -12.45 1.40 2.83
CA ALA A 97 -12.54 1.61 4.27
C ALA A 97 -11.35 0.94 4.97
N VAL A 98 -10.80 1.62 5.95
CA VAL A 98 -9.73 1.11 6.82
C VAL A 98 -10.05 1.45 8.26
N GLN A 99 -9.53 0.64 9.19
CA GLN A 99 -9.59 0.94 10.61
C GLN A 99 -8.34 1.73 11.00
N CYS A 100 -8.55 2.98 11.38
CA CYS A 100 -7.47 3.85 11.84
C CYS A 100 -7.29 3.78 13.36
N VAL A 101 -6.08 4.05 13.83
CA VAL A 101 -5.74 4.05 15.27
C VAL A 101 -6.54 5.07 16.07
N GLU A 102 -7.12 6.06 15.41
CA GLU A 102 -7.96 7.09 16.03
C GLU A 102 -9.43 6.63 16.29
N GLU A 103 -9.84 5.48 15.80
CA GLU A 103 -11.19 4.95 16.00
C GLU A 103 -11.30 4.24 17.36
N GLU A 104 -12.40 4.47 18.07
CA GLU A 104 -12.62 3.93 19.42
C GLU A 104 -12.59 2.40 19.47
N GLU A 105 -12.98 1.74 18.39
CA GLU A 105 -12.95 0.28 18.25
C GLU A 105 -11.56 -0.27 17.95
N HIS A 106 -10.56 0.59 17.68
CA HIS A 106 -9.20 0.13 17.40
C HIS A 106 -8.49 -0.32 18.67
N PRO A 107 -7.82 -1.50 18.70
CA PRO A 107 -7.18 -2.03 19.92
C PRO A 107 -6.12 -1.13 20.54
N LEU A 108 -5.51 -0.23 19.75
CA LEU A 108 -4.51 0.74 20.22
C LEU A 108 -5.11 2.13 20.48
N TYR A 109 -6.42 2.26 20.40
CA TYR A 109 -7.07 3.54 20.71
C TYR A 109 -6.82 3.94 22.17
N SER A 110 -6.38 5.17 22.38
CA SER A 110 -6.29 5.78 23.69
C SER A 110 -6.75 7.24 23.63
N PRO A 111 -7.77 7.63 24.40
CA PRO A 111 -8.19 9.02 24.49
C PRO A 111 -7.06 9.95 24.99
N GLU A 112 -6.12 9.41 25.75
CA GLU A 112 -5.00 10.16 26.36
C GLU A 112 -3.97 10.58 25.31
N THR A 113 -3.84 9.85 24.18
CA THR A 113 -2.95 10.22 23.07
C THR A 113 -3.52 11.34 22.21
N ARG A 114 -4.79 11.68 22.36
CA ARG A 114 -5.39 12.85 21.68
C ARG A 114 -4.90 14.15 22.32
N GLY A 115 -3.93 14.77 21.67
CA GLY A 115 -3.31 16.02 22.14
C GLY A 115 -2.08 15.80 23.03
N GLY A 116 -1.54 14.58 23.04
CA GLY A 116 -0.26 14.27 23.64
C GLY A 116 0.91 14.92 22.91
N ASP A 117 2.07 14.86 23.53
CA ASP A 117 3.33 15.20 22.90
C ASP A 117 4.14 13.95 22.58
N LEU A 118 5.22 14.12 21.85
CA LEU A 118 6.11 13.01 21.47
C LEU A 118 6.97 12.47 22.63
N GLN A 119 6.84 13.02 23.82
CA GLN A 119 7.58 12.59 25.02
C GLN A 119 9.09 12.40 24.77
N GLY A 120 9.66 13.21 23.88
CA GLY A 120 11.08 13.16 23.52
C GLY A 120 11.47 12.06 22.53
N PHE A 121 10.52 11.33 21.95
CA PHE A 121 10.83 10.39 20.86
C PHE A 121 11.41 11.14 19.63
N PRO A 122 12.58 10.73 19.14
CA PRO A 122 13.20 11.38 17.99
C PRO A 122 12.47 11.02 16.71
N ILE A 123 12.27 12.04 15.85
CA ILE A 123 11.70 11.86 14.51
C ILE A 123 12.76 12.20 13.48
N LEU A 124 12.94 11.31 12.50
CA LEU A 124 13.74 11.55 11.32
C LEU A 124 12.81 11.82 10.12
N LEU A 125 12.92 13.02 9.55
CA LEU A 125 12.19 13.39 8.34
C LEU A 125 12.99 13.00 7.10
N LEU A 126 12.38 12.23 6.23
CA LEU A 126 12.93 11.81 4.94
C LEU A 126 12.12 12.44 3.82
N SER A 127 12.77 13.20 2.95
CA SER A 127 12.12 13.86 1.81
C SER A 127 11.79 12.91 0.65
N LEU A 128 12.46 11.76 0.60
CA LEU A 128 12.26 10.73 -0.43
C LEU A 128 12.16 9.36 0.22
N HIS A 129 11.22 8.55 -0.27
CA HIS A 129 11.06 7.16 0.15
C HIS A 129 12.34 6.31 -0.03
N SER A 130 13.11 6.57 -1.09
CA SER A 130 14.37 5.89 -1.37
C SER A 130 15.48 6.13 -0.35
N MET A 131 15.34 7.12 0.54
CA MET A 131 16.29 7.38 1.64
C MET A 131 16.10 6.39 2.81
N LEU A 132 14.96 5.73 2.89
CA LEU A 132 14.60 4.85 4.01
C LEU A 132 15.63 3.73 4.26
N PRO A 133 16.07 2.94 3.26
CA PRO A 133 17.03 1.85 3.51
C PRO A 133 18.36 2.33 4.08
N ALA A 134 18.95 3.36 3.49
CA ALA A 134 20.24 3.90 3.94
C ALA A 134 20.13 4.45 5.37
N SER A 135 19.04 5.13 5.69
CA SER A 135 18.80 5.69 7.02
C SER A 135 18.67 4.59 8.07
N LEU A 136 17.88 3.54 7.80
CA LEU A 136 17.69 2.44 8.73
C LEU A 136 18.97 1.63 8.96
N LEU A 137 19.73 1.34 7.90
CA LEU A 137 21.01 0.67 8.02
C LEU A 137 21.99 1.47 8.88
N PHE A 138 22.03 2.80 8.72
CA PHE A 138 22.85 3.67 9.53
C PHE A 138 22.41 3.67 11.00
N ILE A 139 21.10 3.79 11.25
CA ILE A 139 20.52 3.75 12.60
C ILE A 139 20.87 2.43 13.30
N GLN A 140 20.65 1.30 12.62
CA GLN A 140 20.95 -0.03 13.16
C GLN A 140 22.44 -0.20 13.49
N LYS A 141 23.32 0.32 12.62
CA LYS A 141 24.77 0.30 12.88
C LYS A 141 25.14 1.07 14.14
N LYS A 142 24.45 2.17 14.44
CA LYS A 142 24.70 3.03 15.60
C LYS A 142 23.94 2.60 16.86
N LYS A 143 22.77 2.03 16.70
CA LYS A 143 21.84 1.62 17.76
C LYS A 143 21.16 0.28 17.38
N PRO A 144 21.85 -0.86 17.50
CA PRO A 144 21.39 -2.16 16.97
C PRO A 144 20.04 -2.66 17.48
N ASN A 145 19.59 -2.19 18.64
CA ASN A 145 18.34 -2.65 19.27
C ASN A 145 17.22 -1.60 19.17
N LEU A 146 17.41 -0.52 18.40
CA LEU A 146 16.40 0.51 18.27
C LEU A 146 15.25 0.02 17.38
N LYS A 147 14.05 -0.01 17.92
CA LYS A 147 12.84 -0.28 17.15
C LYS A 147 12.48 0.96 16.34
N THR A 148 12.45 0.83 15.03
CA THR A 148 12.11 1.92 14.12
C THR A 148 10.73 1.70 13.52
N VAL A 149 9.88 2.71 13.57
CA VAL A 149 8.56 2.76 12.90
C VAL A 149 8.68 3.67 11.69
N TYR A 150 8.21 3.21 10.54
CA TYR A 150 8.13 4.02 9.34
C TYR A 150 6.71 4.55 9.15
N ILE A 151 6.56 5.87 9.13
CA ILE A 151 5.31 6.53 8.81
C ILE A 151 5.38 6.97 7.34
N MET A 152 4.55 6.35 6.50
CA MET A 152 4.41 6.72 5.10
C MET A 152 3.23 7.67 4.92
N THR A 153 3.50 8.83 4.36
CA THR A 153 2.47 9.82 4.04
C THR A 153 2.01 9.71 2.59
N ASP A 154 0.90 10.33 2.25
CA ASP A 154 0.32 10.40 0.91
C ASP A 154 1.17 11.15 -0.14
N GLY A 155 2.19 11.85 0.29
CA GLY A 155 3.21 12.43 -0.61
C GLY A 155 4.19 11.42 -1.20
N THR A 156 4.13 10.15 -0.79
CA THR A 156 5.05 9.09 -1.22
C THR A 156 4.39 8.16 -2.25
N ALA A 157 3.92 7.00 -1.81
CA ALA A 157 3.22 6.04 -2.67
C ALA A 157 1.96 5.58 -1.93
N LEU A 158 0.80 5.57 -2.58
CA LEU A 158 -0.46 5.27 -1.89
C LEU A 158 -0.49 3.86 -1.29
N PRO A 159 -0.27 2.75 -2.04
CA PRO A 159 -0.17 1.45 -1.40
C PRO A 159 1.27 1.18 -0.97
N ILE A 160 1.51 1.05 0.35
CA ILE A 160 2.84 0.71 0.87
C ILE A 160 3.31 -0.68 0.39
N TRP A 161 2.39 -1.53 0.02
CA TRP A 161 2.66 -2.88 -0.47
C TRP A 161 3.55 -2.93 -1.71
N LEU A 162 3.50 -1.87 -2.54
CA LEU A 162 4.35 -1.76 -3.73
C LEU A 162 5.84 -1.61 -3.39
N SER A 163 6.17 -1.14 -2.19
CA SER A 163 7.53 -0.86 -1.79
C SER A 163 8.35 -2.12 -1.52
N ASN A 164 9.24 -2.47 -2.45
CA ASN A 164 10.25 -3.50 -2.22
C ASN A 164 11.17 -3.15 -1.04
N HIS A 165 11.52 -1.88 -0.86
CA HIS A 165 12.35 -1.43 0.26
C HIS A 165 11.70 -1.73 1.61
N VAL A 166 10.43 -1.39 1.78
CA VAL A 166 9.71 -1.68 3.04
C VAL A 166 9.66 -3.18 3.30
N ARG A 167 9.37 -3.98 2.27
CA ARG A 167 9.30 -5.42 2.39
C ARG A 167 10.63 -6.01 2.85
N SER A 168 11.72 -5.72 2.13
CA SER A 168 13.06 -6.23 2.48
C SER A 168 13.48 -5.79 3.89
N LEU A 169 13.24 -4.54 4.26
CA LEU A 169 13.60 -4.03 5.59
C LEU A 169 12.80 -4.71 6.72
N LYS A 170 11.55 -5.09 6.46
CA LYS A 170 10.76 -5.90 7.41
C LYS A 170 11.26 -7.33 7.50
N GLU A 171 11.53 -7.97 6.36
CA GLU A 171 12.08 -9.33 6.30
C GLU A 171 13.44 -9.45 7.01
N GLU A 172 14.28 -8.43 6.91
CA GLU A 172 15.57 -8.34 7.61
C GLU A 172 15.46 -7.90 9.08
N GLY A 173 14.27 -7.61 9.57
CA GLY A 173 14.04 -7.15 10.96
C GLY A 173 14.54 -5.74 11.27
N LEU A 174 14.88 -4.97 10.25
CA LEU A 174 15.37 -3.59 10.38
C LEU A 174 14.23 -2.58 10.59
N LEU A 175 13.01 -2.95 10.22
CA LEU A 175 11.82 -2.14 10.36
C LEU A 175 10.81 -2.84 11.27
N TYR A 176 10.50 -2.23 12.41
CA TYR A 176 9.62 -2.83 13.41
C TYR A 176 8.15 -2.80 13.00
N LYS A 177 7.66 -1.64 12.56
CA LYS A 177 6.27 -1.41 12.15
C LYS A 177 6.20 -0.35 11.07
N THR A 178 5.09 -0.36 10.35
CA THR A 178 4.72 0.67 9.38
C THR A 178 3.37 1.27 9.74
N ILE A 179 3.25 2.57 9.57
CA ILE A 179 1.98 3.31 9.67
C ILE A 179 1.75 4.05 8.37
N THR A 180 0.57 3.93 7.80
CA THR A 180 0.18 4.72 6.63
C THR A 180 -0.77 5.83 7.04
N ALA A 181 -0.39 7.07 6.73
CA ALA A 181 -1.10 8.28 7.15
C ALA A 181 -1.72 9.01 5.95
N GLY A 182 -2.82 9.71 6.18
CA GLY A 182 -3.55 10.43 5.13
C GLY A 182 -4.24 9.50 4.14
N GLN A 183 -3.94 9.64 2.85
CA GLN A 183 -4.50 8.78 1.79
C GLN A 183 -3.62 7.56 1.49
N ALA A 184 -2.39 7.49 2.04
CA ALA A 184 -1.57 6.29 1.97
C ALA A 184 -2.21 5.16 2.78
N PHE A 185 -2.10 3.92 2.32
CA PHE A 185 -2.73 2.76 2.94
C PHE A 185 -1.89 1.48 2.85
N GLY A 186 -2.26 0.46 3.63
CA GLY A 186 -1.65 -0.86 3.64
C GLY A 186 -0.48 -1.01 4.62
N GLY A 187 -0.32 -0.11 5.58
CA GLY A 187 0.60 -0.27 6.70
C GLY A 187 0.15 -1.32 7.70
N ASP A 188 1.00 -1.65 8.68
CA ASP A 188 0.59 -2.47 9.82
C ASP A 188 -0.47 -1.76 10.67
N LEU A 189 -0.44 -0.43 10.63
CA LEU A 189 -1.42 0.47 11.23
C LEU A 189 -1.80 1.55 10.22
N GLU A 190 -3.03 2.02 10.35
CA GLU A 190 -3.58 3.11 9.56
C GLU A 190 -3.83 4.33 10.45
N SER A 191 -3.62 5.52 9.92
CA SER A 191 -3.89 6.77 10.63
C SER A 191 -4.52 7.80 9.69
N VAL A 192 -5.36 8.65 10.23
CA VAL A 192 -6.03 9.73 9.49
C VAL A 192 -5.03 10.77 8.98
N ASN A 193 -3.98 11.02 9.75
CA ASN A 193 -2.97 12.02 9.40
C ASN A 193 -1.61 11.72 10.06
N VAL A 194 -0.58 12.44 9.63
CA VAL A 194 0.78 12.22 10.11
C VAL A 194 0.96 12.56 11.60
N TYR A 195 0.20 13.51 12.12
CA TYR A 195 0.32 13.91 13.54
C TYR A 195 -0.17 12.80 14.47
N SER A 196 -1.34 12.25 14.18
CA SER A 196 -1.87 11.10 14.92
C SER A 196 -1.01 9.86 14.77
N ALA A 197 -0.36 9.68 13.60
CA ALA A 197 0.54 8.56 13.37
C ALA A 197 1.84 8.64 14.19
N MET A 198 2.21 9.84 14.67
CA MET A 198 3.41 10.06 15.49
C MET A 198 3.15 9.88 17.00
N LEU A 199 1.91 10.02 17.43
CA LEU A 199 1.46 9.86 18.84
C LEU A 199 1.13 8.41 19.16
#